data_218217e17674b6a9d3a7aa0f0b7a3905
#
_entry.id   218217e17674b6a9d3a7aa0f0b7a3905
#
_cell.length_a   1.000
_cell.length_b   1.000
_cell.length_c   1.000
_cell.angle_alpha   90.00
_cell.angle_beta   90.00
_cell.angle_gamma   90.00
#
_symmetry.space_group_name_H-M   'P 1'
#
loop_
_entity.id
_entity.type
_entity.pdbx_description
1 polymer ?
#
loop_
_entity_poly.entity_id
_entity_poly.type
_entity_poly.pdbx_seq_one_letter_code
_entity_poly.pdbx_strand_id
1 'polypeptide(L)'
;MEKKLSVSVAVITFNRAEWLKDALASLTRQTRPPDEVVVVDNGSKDHTKDVVLSFSDRLNIKYVYEPVRGIPHARNTAIKNATGDIIASIDDDCVADDNWLKQIEIPFIKDPHIGVVGGNVTYFRVGEGSVEEFYIKNMSSRLETGKRE
;
A
#
# COMPACT_ATOMS: atom_id res chain seq x y z
N MET A 1 9.11 -2.12 27.67
CA MET A 1 8.17 -1.56 26.68
C MET A 1 8.53 -2.10 25.31
N GLU A 2 7.62 -2.78 24.66
CA GLU A 2 7.82 -3.15 23.27
C GLU A 2 7.88 -1.86 22.43
N LYS A 3 8.93 -1.72 21.61
CA LYS A 3 9.07 -0.59 20.69
C LYS A 3 7.93 -0.69 19.66
N LYS A 4 6.97 0.21 19.72
CA LYS A 4 5.95 0.34 18.69
C LYS A 4 6.62 0.87 17.42
N LEU A 5 6.59 0.11 16.33
CA LEU A 5 7.08 0.55 15.03
C LEU A 5 6.06 1.47 14.35
N SER A 6 6.53 2.54 13.73
CA SER A 6 5.69 3.39 12.89
C SER A 6 5.62 2.84 11.47
N VAL A 7 4.44 2.94 10.84
CA VAL A 7 4.21 2.42 9.49
C VAL A 7 3.72 3.53 8.58
N SER A 8 4.51 3.83 7.54
CA SER A 8 4.09 4.65 6.42
C SER A 8 3.51 3.75 5.32
N VAL A 9 2.30 4.05 4.86
CA VAL A 9 1.76 3.42 3.66
C VAL A 9 2.11 4.27 2.44
N ALA A 10 2.73 3.67 1.42
CA ALA A 10 3.09 4.31 0.17
C ALA A 10 2.16 3.85 -0.95
N VAL A 11 1.47 4.80 -1.59
CA VAL A 11 0.61 4.56 -2.75
C VAL A 11 1.08 5.43 -3.91
N ILE A 12 1.31 4.83 -5.07
CA ILE A 12 1.60 5.59 -6.29
C ILE A 12 0.40 5.47 -7.24
N THR A 13 0.07 6.56 -7.91
CA THR A 13 -1.12 6.60 -8.78
C THR A 13 -0.89 7.47 -10.01
N PHE A 14 -1.64 7.17 -11.07
CA PHE A 14 -1.69 7.97 -12.29
C PHE A 14 -3.03 7.75 -13.01
N ASN A 15 -3.87 8.81 -13.09
CA ASN A 15 -5.18 8.79 -13.78
C ASN A 15 -6.09 7.62 -13.38
N ARG A 16 -6.15 7.29 -12.08
CA ARG A 16 -6.93 6.17 -11.53
C ARG A 16 -7.71 6.55 -10.27
N ALA A 17 -8.33 7.73 -10.27
CA ALA A 17 -9.02 8.30 -9.11
C ALA A 17 -10.01 7.33 -8.45
N GLU A 18 -10.82 6.61 -9.24
CA GLU A 18 -11.83 5.68 -8.70
C GLU A 18 -11.21 4.43 -8.05
N TRP A 19 -10.14 3.88 -8.65
CA TRP A 19 -9.42 2.76 -8.04
C TRP A 19 -8.73 3.19 -6.74
N LEU A 20 -8.06 4.34 -6.77
CA LEU A 20 -7.40 4.93 -5.61
C LEU A 20 -8.37 5.16 -4.45
N LYS A 21 -9.62 5.55 -4.73
CA LYS A 21 -10.65 5.73 -3.73
C LYS A 21 -10.93 4.44 -2.95
N ASP A 22 -11.05 3.31 -3.64
CA ASP A 22 -11.26 2.00 -3.00
C ASP A 22 -10.03 1.59 -2.18
N ALA A 23 -8.81 1.81 -2.70
CA ALA A 23 -7.57 1.56 -1.98
C ALA A 23 -7.50 2.37 -0.68
N LEU A 24 -7.71 3.69 -0.74
CA LEU A 24 -7.69 4.57 0.43
C LEU A 24 -8.80 4.23 1.44
N ALA A 25 -10.01 3.88 0.96
CA ALA A 25 -11.09 3.42 1.82
C ALA A 25 -10.71 2.16 2.60
N SER A 26 -9.94 1.24 2.01
CA SER A 26 -9.47 0.05 2.72
C SER A 26 -8.47 0.37 3.83
N LEU A 27 -7.68 1.43 3.67
CA LEU A 27 -6.74 1.88 4.69
C LEU A 27 -7.44 2.50 5.91
N THR A 28 -8.63 3.06 5.74
CA THR A 28 -9.42 3.59 6.88
C THR A 28 -10.00 2.49 7.77
N ARG A 29 -10.07 1.24 7.28
CA ARG A 29 -10.62 0.10 8.03
C ARG A 29 -9.57 -0.76 8.70
N GLN A 30 -8.29 -0.40 8.60
CA GLN A 30 -7.21 -1.19 9.17
C GLN A 30 -7.34 -1.33 10.69
N THR A 31 -7.29 -2.56 11.22
CA THR A 31 -7.28 -2.83 12.69
C THR A 31 -6.03 -2.27 13.37
N ARG A 32 -4.95 -2.11 12.63
CA ARG A 32 -3.76 -1.32 12.97
C ARG A 32 -3.72 -0.14 12.00
N PRO A 33 -4.16 1.07 12.41
CA PRO A 33 -4.15 2.23 11.51
C PRO A 33 -2.74 2.57 11.01
N PRO A 34 -2.58 3.07 9.77
CA PRO A 34 -1.30 3.62 9.33
C PRO A 34 -0.95 4.86 10.15
N ASP A 35 0.34 5.07 10.44
CA ASP A 35 0.80 6.30 11.11
C ASP A 35 0.83 7.47 10.11
N GLU A 36 1.10 7.18 8.83
CA GLU A 36 0.92 8.10 7.72
C GLU A 36 0.60 7.35 6.41
N VAL A 37 0.00 8.06 5.47
CA VAL A 37 -0.22 7.58 4.09
C VAL A 37 0.40 8.58 3.13
N VAL A 38 1.39 8.17 2.36
CA VAL A 38 2.03 9.00 1.32
C VAL A 38 1.47 8.59 -0.03
N VAL A 39 0.68 9.46 -0.64
CA VAL A 39 0.16 9.25 -2.00
C VAL A 39 0.96 10.08 -2.97
N VAL A 40 1.64 9.40 -3.90
CA VAL A 40 2.40 10.05 -4.96
C VAL A 40 1.58 10.03 -6.25
N ASP A 41 1.16 11.20 -6.68
CA ASP A 41 0.51 11.42 -7.96
C ASP A 41 1.55 11.68 -9.04
N ASN A 42 1.69 10.75 -9.97
CA ASN A 42 2.68 10.82 -11.06
C ASN A 42 2.15 11.57 -12.29
N GLY A 43 1.52 12.72 -12.08
CA GLY A 43 1.08 13.63 -13.12
C GLY A 43 -0.33 13.34 -13.63
N SER A 44 -1.29 12.99 -12.77
CA SER A 44 -2.70 12.79 -13.13
C SER A 44 -3.35 14.07 -13.65
N LYS A 45 -4.32 13.88 -14.53
CA LYS A 45 -5.16 14.96 -15.11
C LYS A 45 -6.64 14.79 -14.76
N ASP A 46 -6.99 13.71 -14.06
CA ASP A 46 -8.32 13.45 -13.53
C ASP A 46 -8.47 14.08 -12.13
N HIS A 47 -9.53 13.69 -11.40
CA HIS A 47 -9.80 14.20 -10.05
C HIS A 47 -9.04 13.46 -8.93
N THR A 48 -7.92 12.81 -9.24
CA THR A 48 -7.06 12.07 -8.27
C THR A 48 -6.75 12.89 -7.03
N LYS A 49 -6.32 14.14 -7.19
CA LYS A 49 -5.99 15.02 -6.05
C LYS A 49 -7.19 15.24 -5.12
N ASP A 50 -8.37 15.47 -5.68
CA ASP A 50 -9.60 15.69 -4.89
C ASP A 50 -9.98 14.43 -4.10
N VAL A 51 -9.81 13.26 -4.71
CA VAL A 51 -10.00 11.97 -4.02
C VAL A 51 -9.05 11.87 -2.84
N VAL A 52 -7.75 12.14 -3.00
CA VAL A 52 -6.78 12.07 -1.90
C VAL A 52 -7.18 13.02 -0.77
N LEU A 53 -7.50 14.27 -1.08
CA LEU A 53 -7.86 15.28 -0.09
C LEU A 53 -9.15 14.95 0.64
N SER A 54 -10.07 14.21 0.02
CA SER A 54 -11.32 13.77 0.67
C SER A 54 -11.12 12.77 1.82
N PHE A 55 -9.92 12.23 1.99
CA PHE A 55 -9.57 11.31 3.09
C PHE A 55 -8.79 11.99 4.24
N SER A 56 -8.51 13.29 4.17
CA SER A 56 -7.64 13.99 5.13
C SER A 56 -8.19 14.06 6.55
N ASP A 57 -9.48 13.88 6.76
CA ASP A 57 -10.14 13.81 8.06
C ASP A 57 -10.07 12.40 8.71
N ARG A 58 -9.77 11.37 7.90
CA ARG A 58 -9.75 9.96 8.32
C ARG A 58 -8.37 9.33 8.30
N LEU A 59 -7.45 9.87 7.52
CA LEU A 59 -6.07 9.39 7.37
C LEU A 59 -5.10 10.57 7.54
N ASN A 60 -3.98 10.34 8.23
CA ASN A 60 -2.84 11.25 8.17
C ASN A 60 -2.19 11.12 6.79
N ILE A 61 -2.77 11.78 5.78
CA ILE A 61 -2.44 11.61 4.37
C ILE A 61 -1.59 12.77 3.86
N LYS A 62 -0.53 12.46 3.13
CA LYS A 62 0.36 13.38 2.45
C LYS A 62 0.24 13.18 0.95
N TYR A 63 -0.28 14.20 0.25
CA TYR A 63 -0.29 14.23 -1.21
C TYR A 63 1.04 14.79 -1.73
N VAL A 64 1.69 14.06 -2.63
CA VAL A 64 2.96 14.46 -3.26
C VAL A 64 2.80 14.36 -4.77
N TYR A 65 3.09 15.46 -5.48
CA TYR A 65 3.10 15.48 -6.93
C TYR A 65 4.50 15.15 -7.46
N GLU A 66 4.61 14.15 -8.35
CA GLU A 66 5.85 13.75 -9.03
C GLU A 66 5.74 14.06 -10.53
N PRO A 67 6.43 15.11 -11.02
CA PRO A 67 6.31 15.53 -12.42
C PRO A 67 7.02 14.58 -13.40
N VAL A 68 8.05 13.87 -12.95
CA VAL A 68 8.79 12.93 -13.81
C VAL A 68 8.02 11.62 -13.93
N ARG A 69 7.52 11.36 -15.14
CA ARG A 69 6.72 10.17 -15.43
C ARG A 69 7.51 8.89 -15.26
N GLY A 70 6.90 7.91 -14.64
CA GLY A 70 7.41 6.57 -14.49
C GLY A 70 7.32 6.04 -13.06
N ILE A 71 6.95 4.76 -12.95
CA ILE A 71 6.80 4.05 -11.67
C ILE A 71 8.06 4.16 -10.79
N PRO A 72 9.31 4.03 -11.31
CA PRO A 72 10.50 4.15 -10.47
C PRO A 72 10.64 5.53 -9.83
N HIS A 73 10.31 6.61 -10.55
CA HIS A 73 10.37 7.97 -10.03
C HIS A 73 9.33 8.17 -8.92
N ALA A 74 8.08 7.78 -9.16
CA ALA A 74 7.02 7.86 -8.18
C ALA A 74 7.34 7.03 -6.91
N ARG A 75 7.89 5.84 -7.08
CA ARG A 75 8.27 4.96 -5.98
C ARG A 75 9.41 5.56 -5.13
N ASN A 76 10.44 6.10 -5.78
CA ASN A 76 11.52 6.80 -5.08
C ASN A 76 11.02 8.04 -4.34
N THR A 77 10.09 8.78 -4.92
CA THR A 77 9.46 9.94 -4.29
C THR A 77 8.61 9.54 -3.08
N ALA A 78 7.88 8.41 -3.15
CA ALA A 78 7.15 7.87 -2.01
C ALA A 78 8.10 7.51 -0.86
N ILE A 79 9.19 6.78 -1.14
CA ILE A 79 10.20 6.39 -0.14
C ILE A 79 10.84 7.62 0.52
N LYS A 80 11.21 8.64 -0.27
CA LYS A 80 11.82 9.88 0.26
C LYS A 80 10.87 10.69 1.16
N ASN A 81 9.56 10.54 0.98
CA ASN A 81 8.55 11.27 1.73
C ASN A 81 7.96 10.47 2.90
N ALA A 82 8.23 9.18 2.97
CA ALA A 82 7.83 8.33 4.08
C ALA A 82 8.77 8.52 5.29
N THR A 83 8.19 8.58 6.50
CA THR A 83 8.92 8.83 7.75
C THR A 83 8.85 7.66 8.73
N GLY A 84 8.05 6.64 8.45
CA GLY A 84 7.87 5.46 9.31
C GLY A 84 9.07 4.52 9.35
N ASP A 85 9.18 3.75 10.43
CA ASP A 85 10.17 2.67 10.56
C ASP A 85 9.97 1.58 9.49
N ILE A 86 8.71 1.37 9.07
CA ILE A 86 8.29 0.44 8.02
C ILE A 86 7.61 1.22 6.90
N ILE A 87 7.97 0.92 5.65
CA ILE A 87 7.26 1.41 4.47
C ILE A 87 6.46 0.24 3.87
N ALA A 88 5.13 0.33 3.94
CA ALA A 88 4.21 -0.63 3.36
C ALA A 88 3.70 -0.10 2.01
N SER A 89 4.07 -0.75 0.90
CA SER A 89 3.61 -0.35 -0.43
C SER A 89 2.35 -1.11 -0.82
N ILE A 90 1.36 -0.39 -1.36
CA ILE A 90 0.15 -0.94 -1.97
C ILE A 90 -0.12 -0.22 -3.29
N ASP A 91 -0.54 -0.95 -4.31
CA ASP A 91 -0.92 -0.36 -5.59
C ASP A 91 -2.31 0.31 -5.51
N ASP A 92 -2.53 1.32 -6.35
CA ASP A 92 -3.77 2.12 -6.36
C ASP A 92 -5.01 1.34 -6.78
N ASP A 93 -4.85 0.15 -7.37
CA ASP A 93 -5.90 -0.78 -7.77
C ASP A 93 -6.05 -1.99 -6.82
N CYS A 94 -5.41 -1.94 -5.66
CA CYS A 94 -5.50 -2.96 -4.62
C CYS A 94 -6.36 -2.49 -3.44
N VAL A 95 -7.06 -3.47 -2.83
CA VAL A 95 -7.83 -3.29 -1.59
C VAL A 95 -7.16 -4.09 -0.48
N ALA A 96 -6.73 -3.43 0.58
CA ALA A 96 -6.07 -4.07 1.71
C ALA A 96 -7.09 -4.85 2.57
N ASP A 97 -6.72 -6.06 3.00
CA ASP A 97 -7.42 -6.75 4.09
C ASP A 97 -7.36 -5.90 5.37
N ASP A 98 -8.39 -5.93 6.20
CA ASP A 98 -8.50 -5.08 7.40
C ASP A 98 -7.37 -5.35 8.43
N ASN A 99 -6.69 -6.50 8.38
CA ASN A 99 -5.52 -6.84 9.20
C ASN A 99 -4.17 -6.71 8.47
N TRP A 100 -4.14 -6.19 7.25
CA TRP A 100 -2.95 -6.16 6.41
C TRP A 100 -1.75 -5.51 7.09
N LEU A 101 -1.88 -4.31 7.64
CA LEU A 101 -0.79 -3.60 8.33
C LEU A 101 -0.36 -4.31 9.61
N LYS A 102 -1.31 -4.88 10.36
CA LYS A 102 -1.01 -5.68 11.54
C LYS A 102 -0.16 -6.90 11.19
N GLN A 103 -0.49 -7.59 10.10
CA GLN A 103 0.26 -8.77 9.66
C GLN A 103 1.65 -8.41 9.14
N ILE A 104 1.82 -7.24 8.48
CA ILE A 104 3.13 -6.75 8.06
C ILE A 104 4.04 -6.43 9.25
N GLU A 105 3.51 -5.80 10.30
CA GLU A 105 4.28 -5.35 11.46
C GLU A 105 4.84 -6.52 12.30
N ILE A 106 4.09 -7.61 12.44
CA ILE A 106 4.43 -8.75 13.30
C ILE A 106 5.83 -9.34 13.01
N PRO A 107 6.23 -9.65 11.77
CA PRO A 107 7.55 -10.19 11.49
C PRO A 107 8.70 -9.27 11.93
N PHE A 108 8.58 -7.95 11.71
CA PHE A 108 9.60 -6.98 12.09
C PHE A 108 9.77 -6.83 13.61
N ILE A 109 8.67 -7.02 14.37
CA ILE A 109 8.73 -7.04 15.85
C ILE A 109 9.43 -8.31 16.34
N LYS A 110 9.15 -9.45 15.69
CA LYS A 110 9.68 -10.77 16.12
C LYS A 110 11.15 -10.98 15.76
N ASP A 111 11.60 -10.44 14.64
CA ASP A 111 12.98 -10.62 14.17
C ASP A 111 13.51 -9.30 13.58
N PRO A 112 14.40 -8.59 14.30
CA PRO A 112 14.97 -7.31 13.83
C PRO A 112 15.89 -7.44 12.61
N HIS A 113 16.24 -8.66 12.19
CA HIS A 113 17.04 -8.91 10.99
C HIS A 113 16.20 -9.01 9.72
N ILE A 114 14.86 -9.01 9.83
CA ILE A 114 13.98 -8.99 8.66
C ILE A 114 14.09 -7.62 7.98
N GLY A 115 14.42 -7.64 6.69
CA GLY A 115 14.51 -6.43 5.87
C GLY A 115 13.28 -6.21 4.98
N VAL A 116 12.56 -7.28 4.60
CA VAL A 116 11.42 -7.24 3.67
C VAL A 116 10.39 -8.29 4.06
N VAL A 117 9.12 -7.92 3.93
CA VAL A 117 7.97 -8.82 4.07
C VAL A 117 7.10 -8.67 2.83
N GLY A 118 6.80 -9.78 2.16
CA GLY A 118 5.85 -9.85 1.05
C GLY A 118 4.48 -10.34 1.50
N GLY A 119 3.42 -9.73 0.99
CA GLY A 119 2.05 -10.16 1.21
C GLY A 119 1.53 -11.07 0.10
N ASN A 120 0.42 -11.77 0.40
CA ASN A 120 -0.33 -12.49 -0.62
C ASN A 120 -1.28 -11.53 -1.34
N VAL A 121 -1.33 -11.62 -2.67
CA VAL A 121 -2.25 -10.84 -3.50
C VAL A 121 -3.23 -11.81 -4.17
N THR A 122 -4.52 -11.56 -3.97
CA THR A 122 -5.60 -12.30 -4.63
C THR A 122 -6.45 -11.35 -5.46
N TYR A 123 -7.10 -11.85 -6.50
CA TYR A 123 -7.97 -11.02 -7.32
C TYR A 123 -9.23 -10.61 -6.55
N PHE A 124 -9.51 -9.32 -6.52
CA PHE A 124 -10.63 -8.75 -5.79
C PHE A 124 -11.96 -8.84 -6.55
N ARG A 125 -11.91 -8.77 -7.89
CA ARG A 125 -13.07 -8.84 -8.77
C ARG A 125 -12.80 -9.85 -9.87
N VAL A 126 -13.27 -11.07 -9.67
CA VAL A 126 -13.15 -12.15 -10.64
C VAL A 126 -14.49 -12.35 -11.32
N GLY A 127 -14.54 -12.21 -12.64
CA GLY A 127 -15.68 -12.63 -13.45
C GLY A 127 -15.67 -14.16 -13.64
N GLU A 128 -16.81 -14.82 -13.61
CA GLU A 128 -16.90 -16.25 -13.90
C GLU A 128 -16.26 -16.58 -15.26
N GLY A 129 -15.38 -17.60 -15.30
CA GLY A 129 -14.71 -18.06 -16.51
C GLY A 129 -13.55 -17.20 -16.98
N SER A 130 -13.05 -16.26 -16.15
CA SER A 130 -11.90 -15.43 -16.49
C SER A 130 -10.57 -16.19 -16.31
N VAL A 131 -9.51 -15.71 -17.00
CA VAL A 131 -8.15 -16.24 -16.85
C VAL A 131 -7.67 -16.08 -15.40
N GLU A 132 -8.12 -15.04 -14.73
CA GLU A 132 -7.86 -14.74 -13.32
C GLU A 132 -8.37 -15.84 -12.37
N GLU A 133 -9.53 -16.42 -12.66
CA GLU A 133 -10.08 -17.53 -11.85
C GLU A 133 -9.17 -18.75 -11.88
N PHE A 134 -8.52 -19.02 -13.03
CA PHE A 134 -7.53 -20.07 -13.16
C PHE A 134 -6.30 -19.84 -12.29
N TYR A 135 -5.80 -18.60 -12.24
CA TYR A 135 -4.62 -18.25 -11.42
C TYR A 135 -4.93 -18.33 -9.91
N ILE A 136 -6.09 -17.88 -9.45
CA ILE A 136 -6.49 -17.96 -8.03
C ILE A 136 -6.47 -19.41 -7.54
N LYS A 137 -6.99 -20.35 -8.32
CA LYS A 137 -7.04 -21.78 -7.96
C LYS A 137 -5.65 -22.42 -7.84
N ASN A 138 -4.63 -21.84 -8.46
CA ASN A 138 -3.27 -22.41 -8.54
C ASN A 138 -2.21 -21.63 -7.74
N MET A 139 -2.54 -20.49 -7.16
CA MET A 139 -1.62 -19.73 -6.31
C MET A 139 -1.67 -20.25 -4.87
N SER A 140 -0.65 -21.00 -4.48
CA SER A 140 -0.42 -21.30 -3.06
C SER A 140 0.08 -20.04 -2.33
N SER A 141 -0.57 -19.70 -1.22
CA SER A 141 -0.15 -18.59 -0.35
C SER A 141 1.25 -18.87 0.24
N ARG A 142 2.24 -18.11 -0.18
CA ARG A 142 3.56 -18.07 0.47
C ARG A 142 3.84 -16.66 0.96
N LEU A 143 4.04 -16.53 2.26
CA LEU A 143 4.77 -15.38 2.83
C LEU A 143 6.26 -15.63 2.57
N GLU A 144 6.86 -14.80 1.73
CA GLU A 144 8.32 -14.84 1.53
C GLU A 144 8.96 -13.79 2.44
N THR A 145 9.78 -14.24 3.37
CA THR A 145 10.60 -13.37 4.22
C THR A 145 12.02 -13.36 3.70
N GLY A 146 12.48 -12.20 3.24
CA GLY A 146 13.89 -11.99 2.89
C GLY A 146 14.69 -11.55 4.12
N LYS A 147 15.70 -12.30 4.51
CA LYS A 147 16.67 -11.92 5.55
C LYS A 147 17.83 -11.15 4.92
N ARG A 148 18.31 -10.11 5.60
CA ARG A 148 19.60 -9.50 5.27
C ARG A 148 20.71 -10.41 5.81
N GLU A 149 21.65 -10.80 4.94
CA GLU A 149 22.93 -11.35 5.36
C GLU A 149 23.83 -10.26 5.93
#